data_ebacdc597e71bfd9c5a62056e278a67f
#
_entry.id   ebacdc597e71bfd9c5a62056e278a67f
#
_cell.length_a   1.000
_cell.length_b   1.000
_cell.length_c   1.000
_cell.angle_alpha   90.00
_cell.angle_beta   90.00
_cell.angle_gamma   90.00
#
_symmetry.space_group_name_H-M   'P 1'
#
loop_
_entity.id
_entity.type
_entity.pdbx_description
1 polymer ?
#
loop_
_entity_poly.entity_id
_entity_poly.type
_entity_poly.pdbx_seq_one_letter_code
_entity_poly.pdbx_strand_id
1 'polypeptide(L)'
;YGVAGYYVVHPVAAQRQLVERILGYWHEGPGQSQNDFRREALARVRVVQTTDEAIDAITREHGQRPIVVGTTARPSVLAVSIPALRAQLLREARPLFLVMGTGWGLTDEFMSKVDSVLEPIQGTAPYNHLSVRSATAIMLDRLFAEEAGT
;
A
#
# COMPACT_ATOMS: atom_id res chain seq x y z
N TYR A 1 -11.26 5.93 1.20
CA TYR A 1 -10.17 6.55 1.97
C TYR A 1 -9.25 7.44 1.12
N GLY A 2 -9.60 7.77 -0.13
CA GLY A 2 -8.84 8.72 -0.94
C GLY A 2 -7.45 8.23 -1.39
N VAL A 3 -7.24 6.91 -1.52
CA VAL A 3 -5.97 6.36 -1.99
C VAL A 3 -5.67 6.86 -3.41
N ALA A 4 -4.54 7.55 -3.58
CA ALA A 4 -4.14 8.15 -4.85
C ALA A 4 -3.68 7.12 -5.89
N GLY A 5 -3.03 6.04 -5.46
CA GLY A 5 -2.52 5.00 -6.35
C GLY A 5 -2.30 3.66 -5.64
N TYR A 6 -2.21 2.60 -6.43
CA TYR A 6 -1.87 1.26 -5.99
C TYR A 6 -0.76 0.69 -6.89
N TYR A 7 0.36 0.34 -6.29
CA TYR A 7 1.50 -0.19 -7.04
C TYR A 7 1.59 -1.71 -6.87
N VAL A 8 1.55 -2.44 -7.98
CA VAL A 8 1.93 -3.85 -8.04
C VAL A 8 3.41 -3.91 -8.35
N VAL A 9 4.21 -4.26 -7.34
CA VAL A 9 5.66 -4.36 -7.47
C VAL A 9 6.05 -5.82 -7.64
N HIS A 10 6.62 -6.19 -8.80
CA HIS A 10 7.06 -7.56 -9.02
C HIS A 10 8.28 -7.64 -9.95
N PRO A 11 9.39 -8.32 -9.58
CA PRO A 11 10.61 -8.38 -10.38
C PRO A 11 10.45 -9.21 -11.66
N VAL A 12 9.57 -10.21 -11.67
CA VAL A 12 9.37 -11.13 -12.81
C VAL A 12 8.48 -10.50 -13.88
N ALA A 13 9.01 -10.32 -15.09
CA ALA A 13 8.30 -9.68 -16.19
C ALA A 13 6.97 -10.36 -16.55
N ALA A 14 6.92 -11.69 -16.59
CA ALA A 14 5.70 -12.44 -16.90
C ALA A 14 4.55 -12.15 -15.92
N GLN A 15 4.86 -11.91 -14.64
CA GLN A 15 3.86 -11.55 -13.64
C GLN A 15 3.34 -10.12 -13.85
N ARG A 16 4.23 -9.18 -14.18
CA ARG A 16 3.82 -7.81 -14.53
C ARG A 16 2.92 -7.80 -15.77
N GLN A 17 3.31 -8.53 -16.82
CA GLN A 17 2.50 -8.67 -18.05
C GLN A 17 1.11 -9.27 -17.77
N LEU A 18 0.99 -10.21 -16.83
CA LEU A 18 -0.32 -10.74 -16.43
C LEU A 18 -1.21 -9.64 -15.84
N VAL A 19 -0.67 -8.84 -14.93
CA VAL A 19 -1.41 -7.70 -14.35
C VAL A 19 -1.78 -6.68 -15.42
N GLU A 20 -0.84 -6.31 -16.29
CA GLU A 20 -1.08 -5.39 -17.40
C GLU A 20 -2.20 -5.86 -18.34
N ARG A 21 -2.26 -7.17 -18.65
CA ARG A 21 -3.37 -7.75 -19.44
C ARG A 21 -4.72 -7.63 -18.70
N ILE A 22 -4.73 -7.82 -17.39
CA ILE A 22 -5.95 -7.64 -16.59
C ILE A 22 -6.39 -6.17 -16.63
N LEU A 23 -5.45 -5.22 -16.48
CA LEU A 23 -5.74 -3.80 -16.56
C LEU A 23 -6.25 -3.41 -17.96
N GLY A 24 -5.60 -3.89 -19.02
CA GLY A 24 -6.01 -3.67 -20.41
C GLY A 24 -7.44 -4.16 -20.68
N TYR A 25 -7.83 -5.32 -20.13
CA TYR A 25 -9.21 -5.80 -20.25
C TYR A 25 -10.25 -4.79 -19.71
N TRP A 26 -9.93 -4.11 -18.61
CA TRP A 26 -10.83 -3.13 -17.98
C TRP A 26 -10.73 -1.73 -18.55
N HIS A 27 -9.59 -1.33 -19.10
CA HIS A 27 -9.40 0.03 -19.62
C HIS A 27 -9.76 0.15 -21.11
N GLU A 28 -9.39 -0.84 -21.91
CA GLU A 28 -9.50 -0.78 -23.37
C GLU A 28 -10.32 -1.94 -23.96
N GLY A 29 -10.56 -2.98 -23.15
CA GLY A 29 -11.21 -4.21 -23.57
C GLY A 29 -12.69 -4.28 -23.19
N PRO A 30 -13.28 -5.50 -23.28
CA PRO A 30 -14.70 -5.73 -23.01
C PRO A 30 -15.17 -5.37 -21.59
N GLY A 31 -14.25 -5.31 -20.61
CA GLY A 31 -14.56 -4.92 -19.24
C GLY A 31 -14.94 -3.45 -19.08
N GLN A 32 -14.55 -2.60 -20.04
CA GLN A 32 -14.73 -1.14 -19.99
C GLN A 32 -16.19 -0.73 -19.71
N SER A 33 -17.15 -1.43 -20.30
CA SER A 33 -18.58 -1.15 -20.16
C SER A 33 -19.30 -2.00 -19.11
N GLN A 34 -18.60 -2.93 -18.46
CA GLN A 34 -19.26 -3.88 -17.53
C GLN A 34 -19.42 -3.32 -16.11
N ASN A 35 -18.46 -2.53 -15.62
CA ASN A 35 -18.51 -2.01 -14.26
C ASN A 35 -17.62 -0.76 -14.11
N ASP A 36 -18.25 0.40 -14.07
CA ASP A 36 -17.58 1.70 -13.99
C ASP A 36 -16.76 1.87 -12.71
N PHE A 37 -17.26 1.41 -11.58
CA PHE A 37 -16.53 1.51 -10.30
C PHE A 37 -15.25 0.68 -10.31
N ARG A 38 -15.29 -0.51 -10.91
CA ARG A 38 -14.10 -1.35 -11.05
C ARG A 38 -13.10 -0.75 -12.02
N ARG A 39 -13.55 -0.22 -13.14
CA ARG A 39 -12.70 0.49 -14.09
C ARG A 39 -12.01 1.68 -13.44
N GLU A 40 -12.74 2.51 -12.69
CA GLU A 40 -12.19 3.64 -11.96
C GLU A 40 -11.17 3.21 -10.90
N ALA A 41 -11.47 2.17 -10.12
CA ALA A 41 -10.53 1.65 -9.14
C ALA A 41 -9.23 1.12 -9.79
N LEU A 42 -9.36 0.37 -10.90
CA LEU A 42 -8.21 -0.19 -11.61
C LEU A 42 -7.39 0.87 -12.36
N ALA A 43 -7.97 2.01 -12.71
CA ALA A 43 -7.23 3.13 -13.30
C ALA A 43 -6.16 3.71 -12.35
N ARG A 44 -6.25 3.44 -11.06
CA ARG A 44 -5.25 3.83 -10.05
C ARG A 44 -4.12 2.81 -9.90
N VAL A 45 -4.21 1.65 -10.54
CA VAL A 45 -3.19 0.60 -10.44
C VAL A 45 -2.06 0.87 -11.42
N ARG A 46 -0.84 0.81 -10.93
CA ARG A 46 0.40 0.91 -11.68
C ARG A 46 1.25 -0.33 -11.44
N VAL A 47 1.95 -0.78 -12.48
CA VAL A 47 2.80 -1.97 -12.41
C VAL A 47 4.24 -1.53 -12.55
N VAL A 48 5.09 -1.92 -11.60
CA VAL A 48 6.50 -1.56 -11.58
C VAL A 48 7.37 -2.78 -11.23
N GLN A 49 8.64 -2.71 -11.56
CA GLN A 49 9.58 -3.78 -11.28
C GLN A 49 10.09 -3.75 -9.85
N THR A 50 10.36 -2.56 -9.32
CA THR A 50 10.98 -2.35 -8.01
C THR A 50 10.20 -1.34 -7.16
N THR A 51 10.43 -1.37 -5.86
CA THR A 51 9.89 -0.36 -4.93
C THR A 51 10.50 1.02 -5.18
N ASP A 52 11.74 1.10 -5.65
CA ASP A 52 12.41 2.36 -5.97
C ASP A 52 11.71 3.04 -7.15
N GLU A 53 11.32 2.29 -8.20
CA GLU A 53 10.50 2.83 -9.30
C GLU A 53 9.17 3.41 -8.80
N ALA A 54 8.52 2.76 -7.83
CA ALA A 54 7.29 3.29 -7.22
C ALA A 54 7.57 4.60 -6.45
N ILE A 55 8.64 4.63 -5.64
CA ILE A 55 9.05 5.82 -4.87
C ILE A 55 9.36 6.99 -5.81
N ASP A 56 10.10 6.74 -6.90
CA ASP A 56 10.43 7.74 -7.90
C ASP A 56 9.18 8.27 -8.62
N ALA A 57 8.23 7.38 -8.94
CA ALA A 57 6.97 7.78 -9.56
C ALA A 57 6.14 8.67 -8.62
N ILE A 58 6.01 8.30 -7.35
CA ILE A 58 5.31 9.10 -6.34
C ILE A 58 6.02 10.44 -6.14
N THR A 59 7.35 10.42 -6.08
CA THR A 59 8.15 11.65 -5.91
C THR A 59 7.94 12.62 -7.07
N ARG A 60 7.91 12.14 -8.30
CA ARG A 60 7.63 12.97 -9.48
C ARG A 60 6.20 13.53 -9.50
N GLU A 61 5.23 12.72 -9.09
CA GLU A 61 3.82 13.10 -9.07
C GLU A 61 3.51 14.16 -7.99
N HIS A 62 4.14 14.05 -6.82
CA HIS A 62 3.84 14.90 -5.66
C HIS A 62 4.93 15.94 -5.35
N GLY A 63 6.03 15.98 -6.09
CA GLY A 63 7.11 16.91 -5.90
C GLY A 63 8.00 16.66 -4.68
N GLN A 64 7.75 15.59 -3.92
CA GLN A 64 8.54 15.22 -2.74
C GLN A 64 8.50 13.72 -2.49
N ARG A 65 9.59 13.19 -1.91
CA ARG A 65 9.71 11.76 -1.59
C ARG A 65 8.64 11.35 -0.58
N PRO A 66 7.94 10.23 -0.80
CA PRO A 66 6.96 9.73 0.16
C PRO A 66 7.62 9.31 1.48
N ILE A 67 6.82 9.28 2.54
CA ILE A 67 7.14 8.53 3.76
C ILE A 67 6.91 7.06 3.43
N VAL A 68 7.98 6.27 3.45
CA VAL A 68 7.93 4.83 3.13
C VAL A 68 7.72 4.05 4.42
N VAL A 69 6.58 3.38 4.51
CA VAL A 69 6.20 2.60 5.70
C VAL A 69 6.07 1.14 5.35
N GLY A 70 6.91 0.30 5.95
CA GLY A 70 6.81 -1.15 5.86
C GLY A 70 5.75 -1.70 6.81
N THR A 71 5.18 -2.86 6.47
CA THR A 71 4.21 -3.56 7.32
C THR A 71 4.71 -4.93 7.71
N THR A 72 4.32 -5.39 8.87
CA THR A 72 4.69 -6.72 9.39
C THR A 72 3.57 -7.28 10.27
N ALA A 73 3.46 -8.61 10.33
CA ALA A 73 2.64 -9.31 11.31
C ALA A 73 3.41 -9.63 12.60
N ARG A 74 4.73 -9.39 12.63
CA ARG A 74 5.60 -9.69 13.78
C ARG A 74 5.80 -8.44 14.62
N PRO A 75 5.85 -8.55 15.95
CA PRO A 75 6.26 -7.44 16.80
C PRO A 75 7.64 -6.90 16.39
N SER A 76 7.78 -5.59 16.38
CA SER A 76 9.06 -4.92 16.07
C SER A 76 9.29 -3.79 17.05
N VAL A 77 10.51 -3.67 17.55
CA VAL A 77 10.92 -2.57 18.44
C VAL A 77 11.00 -1.22 17.72
N LEU A 78 11.04 -1.25 16.38
CA LEU A 78 11.05 -0.05 15.52
C LEU A 78 9.65 0.32 15.01
N ALA A 79 8.61 -0.37 15.52
CA ALA A 79 7.25 -0.12 15.06
C ALA A 79 6.71 1.20 15.61
N VAL A 80 6.08 1.95 14.72
CA VAL A 80 5.30 3.15 15.06
C VAL A 80 3.83 2.80 15.18
N SER A 81 3.15 3.40 16.14
CA SER A 81 1.71 3.22 16.29
C SER A 81 0.91 3.98 15.21
N ILE A 82 -0.32 3.54 14.97
CA ILE A 82 -1.25 4.23 14.05
C ILE A 82 -1.40 5.73 14.42
N PRO A 83 -1.65 6.11 15.70
CA PRO A 83 -1.76 7.51 16.05
C PRO A 83 -0.47 8.30 15.79
N ALA A 84 0.70 7.71 16.05
CA ALA A 84 1.98 8.36 15.81
C ALA A 84 2.22 8.61 14.30
N LEU A 85 1.90 7.62 13.46
CA LEU A 85 1.98 7.78 12.01
C LEU A 85 1.00 8.85 11.49
N ARG A 86 -0.25 8.86 11.96
CA ARG A 86 -1.22 9.94 11.63
C ARG A 86 -0.67 11.32 11.96
N ALA A 87 -0.14 11.50 13.16
CA ALA A 87 0.46 12.77 13.58
C ALA A 87 1.65 13.16 12.69
N GLN A 88 2.48 12.20 12.29
CA GLN A 88 3.58 12.43 11.37
C GLN A 88 3.09 12.89 10.00
N LEU A 89 2.11 12.21 9.42
CA LEU A 89 1.54 12.56 8.11
C LEU A 89 0.95 13.96 8.09
N LEU A 90 0.23 14.35 9.14
CA LEU A 90 -0.32 15.70 9.28
C LEU A 90 0.77 16.77 9.39
N ARG A 91 1.85 16.49 10.12
CA ARG A 91 2.95 17.44 10.32
C ARG A 91 3.79 17.63 9.08
N GLU A 92 4.12 16.54 8.37
CA GLU A 92 5.07 16.56 7.26
C GLU A 92 4.39 16.85 5.91
N ALA A 93 3.09 16.65 5.80
CA ALA A 93 2.31 16.83 4.57
C ALA A 93 2.92 16.11 3.34
N ARG A 94 3.62 14.99 3.57
CA ARG A 94 4.24 14.16 2.53
C ARG A 94 3.32 12.99 2.16
N PRO A 95 3.37 12.50 0.90
CA PRO A 95 2.67 11.29 0.53
C PRO A 95 3.07 10.10 1.41
N LEU A 96 2.12 9.24 1.75
CA LEU A 96 2.40 7.96 2.38
C LEU A 96 2.54 6.87 1.31
N PHE A 97 3.64 6.12 1.35
CA PHE A 97 3.80 4.88 0.62
C PHE A 97 3.78 3.70 1.59
N LEU A 98 2.59 3.14 1.82
CA LEU A 98 2.39 1.97 2.68
C LEU A 98 2.68 0.70 1.89
N VAL A 99 3.71 -0.06 2.30
CA VAL A 99 4.17 -1.25 1.57
C VAL A 99 3.75 -2.52 2.28
N MET A 100 3.04 -3.36 1.54
CA MET A 100 2.51 -4.63 2.03
C MET A 100 3.32 -5.79 1.45
N GLY A 101 3.78 -6.69 2.32
CA GLY A 101 4.38 -7.95 1.89
C GLY A 101 3.34 -9.02 1.61
N THR A 102 3.68 -10.00 0.78
CA THR A 102 2.87 -11.20 0.52
C THR A 102 3.56 -12.44 1.08
N GLY A 103 2.82 -13.50 1.35
CA GLY A 103 3.36 -14.78 1.80
C GLY A 103 4.33 -14.66 2.99
N TRP A 104 5.60 -14.55 2.72
CA TRP A 104 6.66 -14.47 3.74
C TRP A 104 6.91 -13.06 4.29
N GLY A 105 6.16 -12.06 3.81
CA GLY A 105 6.32 -10.66 4.21
C GLY A 105 7.29 -9.88 3.33
N LEU A 106 7.77 -8.75 3.84
CA LEU A 106 8.81 -7.93 3.23
C LEU A 106 10.19 -8.46 3.61
N THR A 107 11.18 -8.32 2.71
CA THR A 107 12.55 -8.75 2.98
C THR A 107 13.22 -7.86 4.02
N ASP A 108 14.17 -8.42 4.79
CA ASP A 108 14.94 -7.65 5.78
C ASP A 108 15.73 -6.50 5.10
N GLU A 109 16.21 -6.70 3.89
CA GLU A 109 16.87 -5.67 3.10
C GLU A 109 15.93 -4.49 2.83
N PHE A 110 14.68 -4.75 2.43
CA PHE A 110 13.70 -3.69 2.24
C PHE A 110 13.33 -3.02 3.56
N MET A 111 13.10 -3.81 4.61
CA MET A 111 12.72 -3.30 5.94
C MET A 111 13.81 -2.43 6.57
N SER A 112 15.08 -2.61 6.20
CA SER A 112 16.18 -1.74 6.65
C SER A 112 16.21 -0.36 5.97
N LYS A 113 15.48 -0.19 4.88
CA LYS A 113 15.44 1.05 4.06
C LYS A 113 14.17 1.88 4.22
N VAL A 114 13.17 1.38 4.97
CA VAL A 114 11.92 2.12 5.21
C VAL A 114 12.13 3.24 6.24
N ASP A 115 11.32 4.28 6.14
CA ASP A 115 11.36 5.39 7.11
C ASP A 115 10.78 4.96 8.46
N SER A 116 9.80 4.04 8.46
CA SER A 116 9.25 3.41 9.67
C SER A 116 8.55 2.09 9.36
N VAL A 117 8.27 1.32 10.40
CA VAL A 117 7.51 0.07 10.34
C VAL A 117 6.21 0.29 11.10
N LEU A 118 5.07 0.00 10.48
CA LEU A 118 3.78 0.13 11.16
C LEU A 118 3.59 -1.02 12.14
N GLU A 119 3.05 -0.71 13.31
CA GLU A 119 2.68 -1.73 14.29
C GLU A 119 1.75 -2.79 13.69
N PRO A 120 1.92 -4.08 14.05
CA PRO A 120 1.09 -5.15 13.52
C PRO A 120 -0.36 -5.00 13.99
N ILE A 121 -1.31 -5.41 13.13
CA ILE A 121 -2.69 -5.54 13.54
C ILE A 121 -2.78 -6.69 14.55
N GLN A 122 -3.18 -6.38 15.77
CA GLN A 122 -3.32 -7.35 16.85
C GLN A 122 -4.78 -7.75 17.02
N GLY A 123 -5.03 -9.05 17.13
CA GLY A 123 -6.30 -9.63 17.56
C GLY A 123 -6.19 -10.16 19.00
N THR A 124 -7.25 -10.75 19.50
CA THR A 124 -7.29 -11.39 20.83
C THR A 124 -6.65 -12.78 20.85
N ALA A 125 -6.44 -13.39 19.69
CA ALA A 125 -5.81 -14.70 19.53
C ALA A 125 -4.33 -14.59 19.16
N PRO A 126 -3.50 -15.61 19.43
CA PRO A 126 -2.08 -15.62 19.05
C PRO A 126 -1.86 -15.62 17.54
N TYR A 127 -2.81 -16.13 16.76
CA TYR A 127 -2.74 -16.13 15.30
C TYR A 127 -3.13 -14.76 14.74
N ASN A 128 -2.22 -14.12 14.03
CA ASN A 128 -2.38 -12.75 13.56
C ASN A 128 -2.04 -12.59 12.05
N HIS A 129 -2.08 -13.64 11.28
CA HIS A 129 -1.85 -13.57 9.84
C HIS A 129 -3.14 -13.25 9.08
N LEU A 130 -3.20 -12.05 8.51
CA LEU A 130 -4.30 -11.59 7.67
C LEU A 130 -3.91 -11.67 6.20
N SER A 131 -4.89 -11.80 5.31
CA SER A 131 -4.64 -11.56 3.89
C SER A 131 -4.20 -10.10 3.68
N VAL A 132 -3.36 -9.84 2.68
CA VAL A 132 -2.93 -8.46 2.33
C VAL A 132 -4.16 -7.55 2.17
N ARG A 133 -5.20 -8.02 1.50
CA ARG A 133 -6.44 -7.26 1.31
C ARG A 133 -7.12 -6.87 2.62
N SER A 134 -7.23 -7.79 3.57
CA SER A 134 -7.84 -7.50 4.88
C SER A 134 -6.97 -6.58 5.70
N ALA A 135 -5.66 -6.81 5.73
CA ALA A 135 -4.71 -5.96 6.44
C ALA A 135 -4.73 -4.53 5.89
N THR A 136 -4.72 -4.37 4.55
CA THR A 136 -4.80 -3.07 3.89
C THR A 136 -6.08 -2.32 4.29
N ALA A 137 -7.24 -2.98 4.25
CA ALA A 137 -8.51 -2.34 4.61
C ALA A 137 -8.49 -1.84 6.06
N ILE A 138 -8.03 -2.67 7.00
CA ILE A 138 -7.96 -2.30 8.43
C ILE A 138 -6.97 -1.16 8.65
N MET A 139 -5.80 -1.20 8.01
CA MET A 139 -4.79 -0.15 8.16
C MET A 139 -5.26 1.19 7.58
N LEU A 140 -5.90 1.17 6.42
CA LEU A 140 -6.45 2.39 5.80
C LEU A 140 -7.59 2.96 6.66
N ASP A 141 -8.46 2.11 7.19
CA ASP A 141 -9.52 2.54 8.09
C ASP A 141 -8.94 3.23 9.33
N ARG A 142 -8.02 2.58 10.02
CA ARG A 142 -7.38 3.14 11.22
C ARG A 142 -6.56 4.41 10.96
N LEU A 143 -5.97 4.54 9.76
CA LEU A 143 -5.16 5.72 9.40
C LEU A 143 -6.03 6.89 8.95
N PHE A 144 -7.12 6.65 8.23
CA PHE A 144 -7.82 7.69 7.47
C PHE A 144 -9.33 7.74 7.70
N ALA A 145 -9.93 6.85 8.52
CA ALA A 145 -11.31 7.03 8.90
C ALA A 145 -11.48 8.36 9.66
N GLU A 146 -12.54 9.09 9.33
CA GLU A 146 -12.97 10.23 10.13
C GLU A 146 -13.37 9.71 11.52
N GLU A 147 -12.89 10.36 12.57
CA GLU A 147 -13.40 10.06 13.91
C GLU A 147 -14.88 10.40 13.89
N ALA A 148 -15.75 9.40 14.16
CA ALA A 148 -17.16 9.65 14.31
C ALA A 148 -17.32 10.76 15.37
N GLY A 149 -17.78 11.93 14.95
CA GLY A 149 -17.96 13.06 15.85
C GLY A 149 -18.83 12.62 17.02
N THR A 150 -18.27 12.66 18.23
CA THR A 150 -18.98 12.51 19.51
C THR A 150 -19.88 13.70 19.72
#